data_099d48b482950c65fad4734d4c7f370b
#
_entry.id   099d48b482950c65fad4734d4c7f370b
#
_cell.length_a   1.000
_cell.length_b   1.000
_cell.length_c   1.000
_cell.angle_alpha   90.00
_cell.angle_beta   90.00
_cell.angle_gamma   90.00
#
_symmetry.space_group_name_H-M   'P 1'
#
loop_
_entity.id
_entity.type
_entity.pdbx_description
1 polymer ?
#
loop_
_entity_poly.entity_id
_entity_poly.type
_entity_poly.pdbx_seq_one_letter_code
_entity_poly.pdbx_strand_id
1 'polypeptide(L)'
;MIKFSSQINVSTASPTVETNFTPQLLIPCEAPYRDESRHHFPCINAIMARRETPDVRLVEEFEKAISTAQQVWIIDKHLFSADGKKPDHSKRIKKVVAWFCTENIQMVKILTGYHASQKEIEEAFEDLEQIVTEVRSKLAPPITVALSFALKDADCIHDRFAIIDNELWHFGATVGGFHRDVNAVSRGWNANTHDAVQFFDLAWKIANVNGRK
;
A
#
# COMPACT_ATOMS: atom_id res chain seq x y z
N MET A 1 -34.60 -33.58 35.88
CA MET A 1 -35.23 -32.67 34.89
C MET A 1 -34.09 -31.78 34.37
N ILE A 2 -33.49 -32.12 33.21
CA ILE A 2 -32.33 -31.44 32.66
C ILE A 2 -32.87 -30.46 31.61
N LYS A 3 -32.64 -29.15 31.83
CA LYS A 3 -32.97 -28.10 30.87
C LYS A 3 -31.80 -27.92 29.89
N PHE A 4 -32.01 -28.30 28.64
CA PHE A 4 -31.12 -27.92 27.53
C PHE A 4 -31.46 -26.50 27.09
N SER A 5 -30.53 -25.56 27.26
CA SER A 5 -30.57 -24.25 26.65
C SER A 5 -29.79 -24.31 25.34
N SER A 6 -30.49 -24.34 24.21
CA SER A 6 -29.86 -24.20 22.87
C SER A 6 -29.66 -22.72 22.59
N GLN A 7 -28.42 -22.26 22.72
CA GLN A 7 -28.03 -20.97 22.15
C GLN A 7 -27.84 -21.15 20.65
N ILE A 8 -28.73 -20.55 19.87
CA ILE A 8 -28.57 -20.42 18.42
C ILE A 8 -27.64 -19.23 18.20
N ASN A 9 -26.38 -19.50 17.89
CA ASN A 9 -25.47 -18.48 17.38
C ASN A 9 -25.86 -18.17 15.92
N VAL A 10 -26.65 -17.13 15.72
CA VAL A 10 -26.88 -16.56 14.39
C VAL A 10 -25.65 -15.72 14.05
N SER A 11 -24.71 -16.33 13.34
CA SER A 11 -23.64 -15.59 12.67
C SER A 11 -24.27 -14.79 11.53
N THR A 12 -24.54 -13.52 11.76
CA THR A 12 -24.86 -12.58 10.68
C THR A 12 -23.55 -12.26 9.94
N ALA A 13 -23.19 -13.13 9.00
CA ALA A 13 -22.18 -12.78 8.01
C ALA A 13 -22.75 -11.61 7.20
N SER A 14 -22.15 -10.43 7.34
CA SER A 14 -22.43 -9.31 6.45
C SER A 14 -22.20 -9.77 5.01
N PRO A 15 -23.07 -9.43 4.06
CA PRO A 15 -22.87 -9.80 2.67
C PRO A 15 -21.55 -9.20 2.20
N THR A 16 -20.58 -10.04 1.89
CA THR A 16 -19.36 -9.64 1.20
C THR A 16 -19.79 -9.15 -0.18
N VAL A 17 -19.73 -7.84 -0.38
CA VAL A 17 -19.86 -7.26 -1.70
C VAL A 17 -18.70 -7.81 -2.51
N GLU A 18 -18.95 -8.71 -3.43
CA GLU A 18 -17.94 -9.16 -4.40
C GLU A 18 -17.58 -7.95 -5.27
N THR A 19 -16.49 -7.33 -4.95
CA THR A 19 -15.91 -6.29 -5.79
C THR A 19 -15.28 -6.98 -7.00
N ASN A 20 -15.89 -6.84 -8.16
CA ASN A 20 -15.36 -7.36 -9.41
C ASN A 20 -14.15 -6.50 -9.82
N PHE A 21 -12.96 -6.96 -9.47
CA PHE A 21 -11.74 -6.35 -9.93
C PHE A 21 -11.45 -6.73 -11.39
N THR A 22 -11.10 -5.74 -12.18
CA THR A 22 -10.66 -5.95 -13.57
C THR A 22 -9.17 -5.59 -13.66
N PRO A 23 -8.29 -6.54 -14.02
CA PRO A 23 -6.87 -6.28 -14.17
C PRO A 23 -6.58 -5.13 -15.13
N GLN A 24 -5.72 -4.21 -14.71
CA GLN A 24 -5.32 -3.03 -15.46
C GLN A 24 -3.81 -2.83 -15.37
N LEU A 25 -3.21 -2.37 -16.46
CA LEU A 25 -1.85 -1.88 -16.48
C LEU A 25 -1.87 -0.36 -16.58
N LEU A 26 -1.34 0.31 -15.57
CA LEU A 26 -1.22 1.76 -15.52
C LEU A 26 0.22 2.15 -15.88
N ILE A 27 0.35 2.98 -16.90
CA ILE A 27 1.64 3.54 -17.31
C ILE A 27 1.51 5.06 -17.23
N PRO A 28 2.43 5.75 -16.55
CA PRO A 28 2.40 7.19 -16.47
C PRO A 28 2.64 7.80 -17.86
N CYS A 29 1.60 8.38 -18.41
CA CYS A 29 1.67 9.14 -19.65
C CYS A 29 0.63 10.25 -19.65
N GLU A 30 0.90 11.33 -20.39
CA GLU A 30 -0.05 12.41 -20.54
C GLU A 30 -1.14 12.09 -21.58
N ALA A 31 -2.29 12.78 -21.45
CA ALA A 31 -3.23 12.83 -22.57
C ALA A 31 -2.53 13.35 -23.85
N PRO A 32 -2.85 12.85 -25.03
CA PRO A 32 -3.95 11.95 -25.40
C PRO A 32 -3.68 10.45 -25.22
N TYR A 33 -2.55 10.07 -24.67
CA TYR A 33 -2.13 8.67 -24.53
C TYR A 33 -2.83 7.92 -23.38
N ARG A 34 -3.86 8.52 -22.81
CA ARG A 34 -4.47 8.11 -21.55
C ARG A 34 -5.76 7.34 -21.64
N ASP A 35 -6.47 7.50 -22.71
CA ASP A 35 -7.85 7.07 -22.80
C ASP A 35 -8.00 5.54 -22.90
N GLU A 36 -8.59 5.11 -23.95
CA GLU A 36 -8.87 3.71 -24.26
C GLU A 36 -7.61 2.83 -24.32
N SER A 37 -6.43 3.43 -24.43
CA SER A 37 -5.16 2.75 -24.49
C SER A 37 -4.49 2.45 -23.14
N ARG A 38 -5.20 2.54 -22.03
CA ARG A 38 -4.66 2.27 -20.68
C ARG A 38 -3.97 0.91 -20.53
N HIS A 39 -4.31 -0.03 -21.38
CA HIS A 39 -3.74 -1.36 -21.42
C HIS A 39 -2.60 -1.52 -22.43
N HIS A 40 -2.21 -0.45 -23.11
CA HIS A 40 -1.16 -0.47 -24.11
C HIS A 40 0.04 0.36 -23.68
N PHE A 41 1.22 -0.11 -24.03
CA PHE A 41 2.43 0.67 -23.79
C PHE A 41 2.39 1.97 -24.60
N PRO A 42 2.72 3.12 -24.00
CA PRO A 42 2.82 4.38 -24.73
C PRO A 42 3.98 4.31 -25.73
N CYS A 43 3.93 5.13 -26.78
CA CYS A 43 5.03 5.26 -27.72
C CYS A 43 6.27 5.84 -27.02
N ILE A 44 7.46 5.58 -27.58
CA ILE A 44 8.74 6.02 -27.00
C ILE A 44 8.80 7.54 -26.76
N ASN A 45 8.15 8.34 -27.61
CA ASN A 45 8.12 9.79 -27.46
C ASN A 45 7.34 10.21 -26.21
N ALA A 46 6.23 9.55 -25.89
CA ALA A 46 5.48 9.79 -24.66
C ALA A 46 6.31 9.39 -23.43
N ILE A 47 7.06 8.30 -23.51
CA ILE A 47 7.99 7.87 -22.44
C ILE A 47 9.09 8.90 -22.25
N MET A 48 9.67 9.44 -23.32
CA MET A 48 10.73 10.45 -23.24
C MET A 48 10.21 11.78 -22.66
N ALA A 49 9.05 12.23 -23.09
CA ALA A 49 8.40 13.43 -22.55
C ALA A 49 8.14 13.31 -21.05
N ARG A 50 7.79 12.12 -20.56
CA ARG A 50 7.59 11.82 -19.16
C ARG A 50 8.82 12.10 -18.28
N ARG A 51 10.03 11.92 -18.83
CA ARG A 51 11.28 12.17 -18.08
C ARG A 51 11.49 13.65 -17.76
N GLU A 52 10.95 14.54 -18.55
CA GLU A 52 11.07 15.98 -18.38
C GLU A 52 9.98 16.55 -17.46
N THR A 53 8.81 15.91 -17.46
CA THR A 53 7.66 16.34 -16.68
C THR A 53 7.33 15.29 -15.62
N PRO A 54 7.53 15.58 -14.33
CA PRO A 54 7.14 14.66 -13.26
C PRO A 54 5.65 14.33 -13.36
N ASP A 55 5.34 13.08 -13.66
CA ASP A 55 3.95 12.63 -13.67
C ASP A 55 3.57 12.09 -12.29
N VAL A 56 2.69 12.79 -11.62
CA VAL A 56 2.18 12.44 -10.29
C VAL A 56 0.95 11.52 -10.33
N ARG A 57 0.51 11.13 -11.49
CA ARG A 57 -0.79 10.45 -11.66
C ARG A 57 -0.85 9.04 -11.09
N LEU A 58 0.26 8.29 -11.12
CA LEU A 58 0.30 6.99 -10.44
C LEU A 58 0.16 7.16 -8.93
N VAL A 59 0.76 8.21 -8.39
CA VAL A 59 0.61 8.59 -6.98
C VAL A 59 -0.85 8.95 -6.71
N GLU A 60 -1.46 9.79 -7.55
CA GLU A 60 -2.86 10.21 -7.41
C GLU A 60 -3.85 9.04 -7.47
N GLU A 61 -3.65 8.09 -8.39
CA GLU A 61 -4.50 6.89 -8.48
C GLU A 61 -4.35 6.01 -7.24
N PHE A 62 -3.15 5.88 -6.71
CA PHE A 62 -2.88 5.13 -5.49
C PHE A 62 -3.46 5.83 -4.27
N GLU A 63 -3.26 7.14 -4.12
CA GLU A 63 -3.83 7.96 -3.06
C GLU A 63 -5.36 7.90 -3.07
N LYS A 64 -5.97 7.97 -4.26
CA LYS A 64 -7.41 7.81 -4.43
C LYS A 64 -7.91 6.44 -3.97
N ALA A 65 -7.17 5.37 -4.27
CA ALA A 65 -7.54 4.05 -3.81
C ALA A 65 -7.45 3.93 -2.27
N ILE A 66 -6.42 4.51 -1.67
CA ILE A 66 -6.25 4.51 -0.21
C ILE A 66 -7.31 5.38 0.48
N SER A 67 -7.74 6.48 -0.10
CA SER A 67 -8.65 7.43 0.55
C SER A 67 -9.97 6.83 1.03
N THR A 68 -10.40 5.73 0.43
CA THR A 68 -11.62 5.01 0.79
C THR A 68 -11.36 3.66 1.47
N ALA A 69 -10.10 3.25 1.57
CA ALA A 69 -9.69 1.96 2.08
C ALA A 69 -9.79 1.87 3.61
N GLN A 70 -10.04 0.66 4.09
CA GLN A 70 -9.96 0.32 5.51
C GLN A 70 -8.61 -0.31 5.87
N GLN A 71 -7.99 -1.02 4.93
CA GLN A 71 -6.74 -1.74 5.16
C GLN A 71 -5.77 -1.48 4.02
N VAL A 72 -4.51 -1.21 4.39
CA VAL A 72 -3.43 -1.07 3.41
C VAL A 72 -2.21 -1.83 3.90
N TRP A 73 -1.76 -2.79 3.10
CA TRP A 73 -0.55 -3.56 3.34
C TRP A 73 0.46 -3.27 2.25
N ILE A 74 1.73 -3.03 2.61
CA ILE A 74 2.78 -2.68 1.67
C ILE A 74 4.01 -3.54 1.91
N ILE A 75 4.57 -4.09 0.82
CA ILE A 75 5.92 -4.67 0.78
C ILE A 75 6.73 -3.84 -0.20
N ASP A 76 7.70 -3.08 0.30
CA ASP A 76 8.62 -2.31 -0.53
C ASP A 76 9.91 -2.00 0.22
N LYS A 77 11.02 -2.57 -0.25
CA LYS A 77 12.36 -2.35 0.33
C LYS A 77 12.77 -0.88 0.37
N HIS A 78 12.26 -0.07 -0.54
CA HIS A 78 12.69 1.31 -0.78
C HIS A 78 11.60 2.36 -0.50
N LEU A 79 10.51 1.99 0.16
CA LEU A 79 9.36 2.86 0.36
C LEU A 79 9.73 4.26 0.87
N PHE A 80 10.61 4.34 1.87
CA PHE A 80 11.02 5.59 2.50
C PHE A 80 12.31 6.18 1.90
N SER A 81 12.91 5.51 0.91
CA SER A 81 14.11 6.03 0.25
C SER A 81 13.74 7.18 -0.69
N ALA A 82 14.37 8.31 -0.53
CA ALA A 82 14.20 9.44 -1.43
C ALA A 82 15.21 9.37 -2.59
N ASP A 83 14.73 9.68 -3.78
CA ASP A 83 15.56 9.70 -4.99
C ASP A 83 16.32 11.03 -5.14
N GLY A 84 17.41 10.99 -5.92
CA GLY A 84 18.13 12.16 -6.36
C GLY A 84 19.49 12.37 -5.70
N LYS A 85 20.20 13.42 -6.14
CA LYS A 85 21.55 13.77 -5.65
C LYS A 85 21.57 14.30 -4.21
N LYS A 86 20.46 14.84 -3.76
CA LYS A 86 20.24 15.33 -2.38
C LYS A 86 18.90 14.78 -1.91
N PRO A 87 18.87 13.54 -1.43
CA PRO A 87 17.63 12.90 -1.02
C PRO A 87 17.05 13.59 0.20
N ASP A 88 15.78 13.97 0.12
CA ASP A 88 15.01 14.50 1.25
C ASP A 88 14.13 13.38 1.82
N HIS A 89 14.69 12.64 2.76
CA HIS A 89 14.01 11.51 3.40
C HIS A 89 12.82 11.98 4.24
N SER A 90 12.93 13.07 4.98
CA SER A 90 11.84 13.60 5.79
C SER A 90 10.63 13.99 4.93
N LYS A 91 10.87 14.58 3.75
CA LYS A 91 9.80 14.86 2.80
C LYS A 91 9.14 13.58 2.27
N ARG A 92 9.92 12.53 2.00
CA ARG A 92 9.41 11.22 1.58
C ARG A 92 8.56 10.58 2.67
N ILE A 93 9.03 10.58 3.92
CA ILE A 93 8.32 10.05 5.08
C ILE A 93 6.96 10.75 5.22
N LYS A 94 6.95 12.08 5.23
CA LYS A 94 5.71 12.88 5.31
C LYS A 94 4.71 12.56 4.19
N LYS A 95 5.20 12.36 2.97
CA LYS A 95 4.33 11.98 1.84
C LYS A 95 3.70 10.60 2.02
N VAL A 96 4.48 9.63 2.47
CA VAL A 96 3.96 8.26 2.69
C VAL A 96 2.96 8.26 3.84
N VAL A 97 3.27 8.92 4.95
CA VAL A 97 2.37 9.02 6.11
C VAL A 97 1.04 9.71 5.74
N ALA A 98 1.11 10.76 4.91
CA ALA A 98 -0.08 11.49 4.46
C ALA A 98 -1.09 10.63 3.72
N TRP A 99 -0.70 9.54 3.08
CA TRP A 99 -1.63 8.61 2.43
C TRP A 99 -2.66 8.01 3.40
N PHE A 100 -2.28 7.85 4.65
CA PHE A 100 -3.07 7.18 5.67
C PHE A 100 -3.86 8.15 6.56
N CYS A 101 -3.74 9.45 6.32
CA CYS A 101 -4.48 10.48 7.04
C CYS A 101 -5.93 10.56 6.50
N THR A 102 -6.68 9.47 6.66
CA THR A 102 -8.07 9.33 6.18
C THR A 102 -8.97 8.82 7.31
N GLU A 103 -10.27 9.12 7.22
CA GLU A 103 -11.24 8.69 8.21
C GLU A 103 -11.53 7.19 8.16
N ASN A 104 -11.29 6.54 7.03
CA ASN A 104 -11.69 5.16 6.80
C ASN A 104 -10.64 4.15 7.23
N ILE A 105 -9.36 4.52 7.21
CA ILE A 105 -8.25 3.59 7.45
C ILE A 105 -8.29 3.00 8.87
N GLN A 106 -8.23 1.69 8.99
CA GLN A 106 -8.25 0.97 10.26
C GLN A 106 -6.94 0.22 10.49
N MET A 107 -6.31 -0.24 9.41
CA MET A 107 -5.08 -1.01 9.51
C MET A 107 -4.08 -0.60 8.43
N VAL A 108 -2.85 -0.30 8.86
CA VAL A 108 -1.69 -0.11 8.00
C VAL A 108 -0.62 -1.12 8.38
N LYS A 109 -0.11 -1.89 7.41
CA LYS A 109 0.93 -2.88 7.63
C LYS A 109 2.01 -2.73 6.58
N ILE A 110 3.21 -2.34 7.00
CA ILE A 110 4.33 -2.02 6.09
C ILE A 110 5.52 -2.90 6.41
N LEU A 111 5.94 -3.70 5.45
CA LEU A 111 7.18 -4.44 5.47
C LEU A 111 8.18 -3.77 4.51
N THR A 112 9.23 -3.19 5.06
CA THR A 112 10.22 -2.42 4.30
C THR A 112 11.65 -2.81 4.64
N GLY A 113 12.61 -2.28 3.89
CA GLY A 113 14.03 -2.45 4.18
C GLY A 113 14.49 -1.55 5.33
N TYR A 114 15.67 -1.86 5.85
CA TYR A 114 16.33 -0.99 6.84
C TYR A 114 16.44 0.46 6.31
N HIS A 115 16.20 1.41 7.19
CA HIS A 115 16.34 2.84 6.89
C HIS A 115 17.07 3.57 8.02
N ALA A 116 18.00 4.49 7.68
CA ALA A 116 18.75 5.23 8.67
C ALA A 116 17.87 6.13 9.57
N SER A 117 16.74 6.60 9.03
CA SER A 117 15.74 7.39 9.76
C SER A 117 14.60 6.54 10.31
N GLN A 118 14.84 5.28 10.70
CA GLN A 118 13.79 4.39 11.20
C GLN A 118 13.00 5.05 12.35
N LYS A 119 13.69 5.65 13.30
CA LYS A 119 13.05 6.33 14.43
C LYS A 119 12.13 7.48 14.00
N GLU A 120 12.56 8.29 13.02
CA GLU A 120 11.73 9.37 12.45
C GLU A 120 10.47 8.82 11.77
N ILE A 121 10.58 7.66 11.11
CA ILE A 121 9.44 6.98 10.49
C ILE A 121 8.46 6.49 11.56
N GLU A 122 8.96 5.82 12.60
CA GLU A 122 8.14 5.32 13.72
C GLU A 122 7.39 6.48 14.41
N GLU A 123 8.10 7.56 14.77
CA GLU A 123 7.50 8.77 15.36
C GLU A 123 6.43 9.39 14.44
N ALA A 124 6.67 9.47 13.14
CA ALA A 124 5.69 10.03 12.20
C ALA A 124 4.42 9.19 12.08
N PHE A 125 4.50 7.88 12.27
CA PHE A 125 3.32 7.00 12.31
C PHE A 125 2.62 6.99 13.67
N GLU A 126 3.33 7.20 14.78
CA GLU A 126 2.73 7.44 16.09
C GLU A 126 1.92 8.75 16.09
N ASP A 127 2.47 9.82 15.51
CA ASP A 127 1.76 11.09 15.30
C ASP A 127 0.51 10.91 14.43
N LEU A 128 0.59 10.09 13.36
CA LEU A 128 -0.55 9.75 12.52
C LEU A 128 -1.67 9.05 13.30
N GLU A 129 -1.32 8.06 14.13
CA GLU A 129 -2.30 7.35 14.95
C GLU A 129 -3.05 8.31 15.87
N GLN A 130 -2.35 9.26 16.47
CA GLN A 130 -2.94 10.30 17.30
C GLN A 130 -3.87 11.21 16.48
N ILE A 131 -3.40 11.78 15.37
CA ILE A 131 -4.18 12.68 14.53
C ILE A 131 -5.45 12.01 14.02
N VAL A 132 -5.34 10.78 13.50
CA VAL A 132 -6.50 10.04 12.99
C VAL A 132 -7.50 9.73 14.11
N THR A 133 -7.01 9.41 15.30
CA THR A 133 -7.87 9.15 16.48
C THR A 133 -8.62 10.41 16.93
N GLU A 134 -7.99 11.56 16.88
CA GLU A 134 -8.62 12.84 17.25
C GLU A 134 -9.69 13.30 16.27
N VAL A 135 -9.48 13.05 14.96
CA VAL A 135 -10.41 13.47 13.89
C VAL A 135 -11.62 12.52 13.80
N ARG A 136 -11.44 11.26 14.14
CA ARG A 136 -12.49 10.24 14.04
C ARG A 136 -13.60 10.40 15.04
N SER A 137 -14.76 9.89 14.68
CA SER A 137 -15.85 9.67 15.65
C SER A 137 -15.36 8.79 16.81
N LYS A 138 -15.78 9.11 18.03
CA LYS A 138 -15.49 8.30 19.23
C LYS A 138 -15.97 6.84 19.14
N LEU A 139 -16.82 6.54 18.17
CA LEU A 139 -17.35 5.20 17.90
C LEU A 139 -16.51 4.42 16.86
N ALA A 140 -15.61 5.07 16.15
CA ALA A 140 -14.75 4.40 15.19
C ALA A 140 -13.62 3.65 15.91
N PRO A 141 -13.23 2.45 15.43
CA PRO A 141 -12.11 1.72 16.00
C PRO A 141 -10.81 2.53 15.82
N PRO A 142 -9.85 2.42 16.74
CA PRO A 142 -8.55 3.06 16.57
C PRO A 142 -7.85 2.50 15.34
N ILE A 143 -6.97 3.32 14.73
CA ILE A 143 -6.09 2.83 13.67
C ILE A 143 -5.04 1.90 14.29
N THR A 144 -4.68 0.86 13.57
CA THR A 144 -3.57 -0.02 13.93
C THR A 144 -2.47 0.12 12.88
N VAL A 145 -1.28 0.53 13.30
CA VAL A 145 -0.10 0.59 12.41
C VAL A 145 0.91 -0.46 12.83
N ALA A 146 1.35 -1.28 11.88
CA ALA A 146 2.41 -2.26 12.07
C ALA A 146 3.53 -1.99 11.06
N LEU A 147 4.70 -1.65 11.56
CA LEU A 147 5.90 -1.41 10.75
C LEU A 147 6.94 -2.51 11.00
N SER A 148 7.59 -2.96 9.93
CA SER A 148 8.75 -3.85 10.03
C SER A 148 9.82 -3.41 9.01
N PHE A 149 11.04 -3.23 9.48
CA PHE A 149 12.21 -2.83 8.68
C PHE A 149 13.09 -4.05 8.33
N ALA A 150 12.56 -5.23 8.50
CA ALA A 150 13.30 -6.50 8.38
C ALA A 150 13.10 -7.19 7.02
N LEU A 151 12.67 -6.47 5.97
CA LEU A 151 12.47 -7.07 4.64
C LEU A 151 13.74 -7.69 4.07
N LYS A 152 14.94 -7.24 4.49
CA LYS A 152 16.21 -7.87 4.11
C LYS A 152 16.29 -9.34 4.51
N ASP A 153 15.56 -9.77 5.54
CA ASP A 153 15.56 -11.16 6.02
C ASP A 153 14.64 -12.04 5.16
N ALA A 154 13.87 -11.43 4.25
CA ALA A 154 13.13 -12.06 3.16
C ALA A 154 13.66 -11.56 1.81
N ASP A 155 14.98 -11.61 1.60
CA ASP A 155 15.71 -11.00 0.47
C ASP A 155 15.37 -11.61 -0.91
N CYS A 156 14.66 -12.73 -0.92
CA CYS A 156 14.08 -13.30 -2.15
C CYS A 156 12.95 -12.44 -2.75
N ILE A 157 12.42 -11.45 -2.02
CA ILE A 157 11.36 -10.57 -2.51
C ILE A 157 12.00 -9.34 -3.13
N HIS A 158 11.95 -9.26 -4.45
CA HIS A 158 12.45 -8.13 -5.22
C HIS A 158 11.34 -7.14 -5.60
N ASP A 159 10.18 -7.66 -5.94
CA ASP A 159 9.04 -6.86 -6.40
C ASP A 159 8.37 -6.11 -5.25
N ARG A 160 7.62 -5.09 -5.61
CA ARG A 160 6.94 -4.20 -4.69
C ARG A 160 5.44 -4.34 -4.87
N PHE A 161 4.77 -4.54 -3.76
CA PHE A 161 3.34 -4.82 -3.74
C PHE A 161 2.62 -3.94 -2.72
N ALA A 162 1.37 -3.64 -3.02
CA ALA A 162 0.42 -3.18 -2.02
C ALA A 162 -0.87 -3.99 -2.12
N ILE A 163 -1.53 -4.18 -1.00
CA ILE A 163 -2.89 -4.69 -0.93
C ILE A 163 -3.72 -3.58 -0.31
N ILE A 164 -4.71 -3.10 -1.05
CA ILE A 164 -5.67 -2.09 -0.59
C ILE A 164 -7.01 -2.80 -0.45
N ASP A 165 -7.46 -3.02 0.79
CA ASP A 165 -8.55 -3.90 1.14
C ASP A 165 -8.36 -5.30 0.52
N ASN A 166 -9.05 -5.60 -0.56
CA ASN A 166 -8.93 -6.87 -1.28
C ASN A 166 -8.27 -6.71 -2.67
N GLU A 167 -7.81 -5.53 -3.03
CA GLU A 167 -7.18 -5.27 -4.31
C GLU A 167 -5.65 -5.38 -4.24
N LEU A 168 -5.08 -6.24 -5.07
CA LEU A 168 -3.63 -6.34 -5.25
C LEU A 168 -3.14 -5.30 -6.26
N TRP A 169 -2.10 -4.58 -5.86
CA TRP A 169 -1.31 -3.67 -6.68
C TRP A 169 0.14 -4.16 -6.78
N HIS A 170 0.68 -4.19 -7.98
CA HIS A 170 2.08 -4.50 -8.24
C HIS A 170 2.77 -3.30 -8.89
N PHE A 171 3.94 -2.92 -8.38
CA PHE A 171 4.69 -1.74 -8.81
C PHE A 171 6.03 -2.17 -9.40
N GLY A 172 6.33 -1.71 -10.61
CA GLY A 172 7.64 -1.88 -11.24
C GLY A 172 8.76 -1.08 -10.56
N ALA A 173 8.38 -0.11 -9.72
CA ALA A 173 9.29 0.69 -8.89
C ALA A 173 8.70 0.87 -7.49
N THR A 174 9.13 1.89 -6.74
CA THR A 174 8.62 2.17 -5.38
C THR A 174 7.10 2.30 -5.37
N VAL A 175 6.46 1.70 -4.38
CA VAL A 175 5.01 1.81 -4.16
C VAL A 175 4.59 3.28 -4.14
N GLY A 176 3.45 3.58 -4.76
CA GLY A 176 2.96 4.94 -4.96
C GLY A 176 3.55 5.64 -6.18
N GLY A 177 4.44 5.00 -6.94
CA GLY A 177 4.94 5.53 -8.21
C GLY A 177 5.90 6.71 -8.09
N PHE A 178 6.58 6.87 -6.96
CA PHE A 178 7.52 7.99 -6.73
C PHE A 178 8.79 7.96 -7.56
N HIS A 179 9.04 6.88 -8.28
CA HIS A 179 10.29 6.71 -9.00
C HIS A 179 10.41 7.71 -10.15
N ARG A 180 11.63 8.24 -10.36
CA ARG A 180 11.93 9.20 -11.41
C ARG A 180 11.77 8.60 -12.81
N ASP A 181 12.22 7.36 -12.98
CA ASP A 181 12.16 6.71 -14.28
C ASP A 181 10.75 6.16 -14.56
N VAL A 182 10.45 5.95 -15.83
CA VAL A 182 9.18 5.39 -16.24
C VAL A 182 9.02 4.00 -15.65
N ASN A 183 7.93 3.80 -14.94
CA ASN A 183 7.57 2.51 -14.39
C ASN A 183 6.09 2.24 -14.64
N ALA A 184 5.73 0.97 -14.65
CA ALA A 184 4.34 0.54 -14.77
C ALA A 184 3.81 0.11 -13.41
N VAL A 185 2.52 0.26 -13.23
CA VAL A 185 1.77 -0.31 -12.11
C VAL A 185 0.66 -1.17 -12.66
N SER A 186 0.53 -2.36 -12.16
CA SER A 186 -0.62 -3.20 -12.45
C SER A 186 -1.50 -3.34 -11.21
N ARG A 187 -2.81 -3.31 -11.39
CA ARG A 187 -3.82 -3.40 -10.33
C ARG A 187 -5.03 -4.19 -10.80
N GLY A 188 -6.00 -4.41 -9.93
CA GLY A 188 -7.27 -5.00 -10.31
C GLY A 188 -7.32 -6.52 -10.21
N TRP A 189 -6.49 -7.13 -9.37
CA TRP A 189 -6.62 -8.53 -8.99
C TRP A 189 -7.16 -8.62 -7.57
N ASN A 190 -7.98 -9.64 -7.32
CA ASN A 190 -8.40 -9.92 -5.97
C ASN A 190 -7.24 -10.54 -5.18
N ALA A 191 -6.81 -9.89 -4.10
CA ALA A 191 -5.65 -10.30 -3.32
C ALA A 191 -5.80 -11.68 -2.66
N ASN A 192 -7.04 -12.07 -2.30
CA ASN A 192 -7.31 -13.37 -1.68
C ASN A 192 -7.29 -14.51 -2.72
N THR A 193 -7.93 -14.31 -3.89
CA THR A 193 -7.98 -15.35 -4.92
C THR A 193 -6.63 -15.59 -5.61
N HIS A 194 -5.69 -14.66 -5.46
CA HIS A 194 -4.33 -14.76 -5.99
C HIS A 194 -3.29 -15.01 -4.90
N ASP A 195 -3.73 -15.45 -3.71
CA ASP A 195 -2.88 -15.78 -2.56
C ASP A 195 -1.94 -14.66 -2.08
N ALA A 196 -2.18 -13.41 -2.49
CA ALA A 196 -1.33 -12.28 -2.14
C ALA A 196 -1.36 -11.96 -0.65
N VAL A 197 -2.50 -12.14 0.01
CA VAL A 197 -2.63 -11.99 1.47
C VAL A 197 -1.78 -13.02 2.19
N GLN A 198 -1.83 -14.29 1.75
CA GLN A 198 -1.04 -15.38 2.33
C GLN A 198 0.45 -15.16 2.11
N PHE A 199 0.83 -14.71 0.92
CA PHE A 199 2.21 -14.33 0.59
C PHE A 199 2.71 -13.21 1.51
N PHE A 200 1.92 -12.16 1.71
CA PHE A 200 2.26 -11.06 2.60
C PHE A 200 2.46 -11.52 4.03
N ASP A 201 1.54 -12.33 4.55
CA ASP A 201 1.66 -12.85 5.92
C ASP A 201 2.86 -13.78 6.10
N LEU A 202 3.20 -14.57 5.10
CA LEU A 202 4.40 -15.39 5.12
C LEU A 202 5.68 -14.53 5.12
N ALA A 203 5.75 -13.54 4.24
CA ALA A 203 6.86 -12.60 4.18
C ALA A 203 7.05 -11.86 5.52
N TRP A 204 5.95 -11.39 6.09
CA TRP A 204 5.94 -10.75 7.40
C TRP A 204 6.46 -11.65 8.52
N LYS A 205 6.03 -12.91 8.54
CA LYS A 205 6.50 -13.89 9.53
C LYS A 205 7.99 -14.18 9.39
N ILE A 206 8.47 -14.43 8.17
CA ILE A 206 9.88 -14.70 7.89
C ILE A 206 10.74 -13.53 8.34
N ALA A 207 10.39 -12.30 7.94
CA ALA A 207 11.13 -11.10 8.29
C ALA A 207 11.23 -10.90 9.81
N ASN A 208 10.13 -11.10 10.55
CA ASN A 208 10.10 -10.82 11.98
C ASN A 208 10.58 -11.98 12.88
N VAL A 209 10.66 -13.21 12.37
CA VAL A 209 11.26 -14.33 13.12
C VAL A 209 12.79 -14.24 13.07
N ASN A 210 13.36 -13.92 11.92
CA ASN A 210 14.80 -13.82 11.73
C ASN A 210 15.41 -12.57 12.35
N GLY A 211 14.65 -11.47 12.46
CA GLY A 211 15.10 -10.23 13.07
C GLY A 211 15.25 -10.26 14.60
N ARG A 212 14.94 -11.38 15.26
CA ARG A 212 15.13 -11.58 16.72
C ARG A 212 16.43 -12.30 17.09
N LYS A 213 17.32 -12.50 16.13
CA LYS A 213 18.69 -13.01 16.36
C LYS A 213 19.68 -11.86 16.29
#